data_e92b57327f510de19745fcea9389a6a1
#
_entry.id   e92b57327f510de19745fcea9389a6a1
#
_cell.length_a   1.000
_cell.length_b   1.000
_cell.length_c   1.000
_cell.angle_alpha   90.00
_cell.angle_beta   90.00
_cell.angle_gamma   90.00
#
_symmetry.space_group_name_H-M   'P 1'
#
loop_
_entity.id
_entity.type
_entity.pdbx_description
1 polymer ?
#
loop_
_entity_poly.entity_id
_entity_poly.type
_entity_poly.pdbx_seq_one_letter_code
_entity_poly.pdbx_strand_id
1 'polypeptide(L)'
;SIVTFGTVNLGTIFYISFKALAFLIGSIILGILISPYVGRFLSKIHTGLGMKFTMAISFCFVFAYLAQKFGLAPIVGAFAAGLVLDPVHFKYFKDPEIIEDIQREINELDHKTRERFLSIIHHHSRHHVEDLIRPTALLLVPLFFVTTGMNVKLETMFNLNVLFKALIITAIAIIGKVASGLVAGKSNKLLVGFGMVPRGEVGLIFATIGKELNVISDELFSIIVTMVILTTLLTPLILSFILKKQEEKTF
;
A
#
# COMPACT_ATOMS: atom_id res chain seq x y z
N SER A 1 11.91 -7.37 -16.97
CA SER A 1 12.45 -7.30 -18.36
C SER A 1 13.61 -8.26 -18.57
N ILE A 2 14.60 -8.30 -17.67
CA ILE A 2 15.75 -9.24 -17.78
C ILE A 2 15.27 -10.68 -17.85
N VAL A 3 14.31 -11.06 -17.01
CA VAL A 3 13.76 -12.42 -16.94
C VAL A 3 12.95 -12.78 -18.20
N THR A 4 12.28 -11.80 -18.80
CA THR A 4 11.38 -12.05 -19.94
C THR A 4 12.11 -11.95 -21.28
N PHE A 5 13.14 -11.11 -21.38
CA PHE A 5 13.79 -10.76 -22.66
C PHE A 5 15.31 -10.98 -22.66
N GLY A 6 15.93 -11.42 -21.56
CA GLY A 6 17.37 -11.72 -21.44
C GLY A 6 18.31 -10.53 -21.53
N THR A 7 17.87 -9.40 -22.05
CA THR A 7 18.67 -8.15 -22.23
C THR A 7 17.88 -6.93 -21.85
N VAL A 8 18.55 -5.93 -21.28
CA VAL A 8 17.96 -4.62 -20.98
C VAL A 8 18.22 -3.69 -22.17
N ASN A 9 17.22 -3.53 -23.02
CA ASN A 9 17.24 -2.54 -24.09
C ASN A 9 16.24 -1.41 -23.75
N LEU A 10 16.53 -0.17 -24.13
CA LEU A 10 15.63 0.98 -23.94
C LEU A 10 14.23 0.71 -24.50
N GLY A 11 14.13 0.05 -25.66
CA GLY A 11 12.84 -0.35 -26.24
C GLY A 11 12.04 -1.31 -25.35
N THR A 12 12.71 -2.25 -24.69
CA THR A 12 12.08 -3.20 -23.76
C THR A 12 11.56 -2.50 -22.49
N ILE A 13 12.35 -1.56 -21.96
CA ILE A 13 11.94 -0.75 -20.80
C ILE A 13 10.69 0.06 -21.15
N PHE A 14 10.71 0.74 -22.30
CA PHE A 14 9.56 1.53 -22.77
C PHE A 14 8.32 0.65 -22.98
N TYR A 15 8.47 -0.50 -23.62
CA TYR A 15 7.38 -1.45 -23.85
C TYR A 15 6.75 -1.94 -22.54
N ILE A 16 7.55 -2.33 -21.54
CA ILE A 16 7.05 -2.81 -20.24
C ILE A 16 6.39 -1.69 -19.47
N SER A 17 6.98 -0.48 -19.48
CA SER A 17 6.38 0.70 -18.82
C SER A 17 5.05 1.07 -19.46
N PHE A 18 4.98 1.08 -20.79
CA PHE A 18 3.73 1.32 -21.53
C PHE A 18 2.69 0.25 -21.22
N LYS A 19 3.08 -1.03 -21.21
CA LYS A 19 2.21 -2.15 -20.87
C LYS A 19 1.65 -2.05 -19.44
N ALA A 20 2.49 -1.65 -18.48
CA ALA A 20 2.08 -1.45 -17.09
C ALA A 20 1.08 -0.29 -16.96
N LEU A 21 1.34 0.84 -17.62
CA LEU A 21 0.42 1.98 -17.64
C LEU A 21 -0.89 1.64 -18.36
N ALA A 22 -0.83 0.99 -19.50
CA ALA A 22 -2.01 0.55 -20.25
C ALA A 22 -2.87 -0.44 -19.43
N PHE A 23 -2.22 -1.39 -18.74
CA PHE A 23 -2.91 -2.28 -17.82
C PHE A 23 -3.57 -1.52 -16.67
N LEU A 24 -2.86 -0.59 -16.03
CA LEU A 24 -3.39 0.17 -14.90
C LEU A 24 -4.60 1.00 -15.32
N ILE A 25 -4.49 1.76 -16.39
CA ILE A 25 -5.57 2.59 -16.92
C ILE A 25 -6.75 1.71 -17.37
N GLY A 26 -6.47 0.65 -18.13
CA GLY A 26 -7.48 -0.30 -18.58
C GLY A 26 -8.20 -0.99 -17.42
N SER A 27 -7.47 -1.41 -16.41
CA SER A 27 -8.01 -2.02 -15.19
C SER A 27 -8.93 -1.07 -14.42
N ILE A 28 -8.54 0.19 -14.28
CA ILE A 28 -9.37 1.21 -13.61
C ILE A 28 -10.66 1.43 -14.40
N ILE A 29 -10.57 1.62 -15.73
CA ILE A 29 -11.74 1.83 -16.59
C ILE A 29 -12.67 0.61 -16.53
N LEU A 30 -12.15 -0.60 -16.72
CA LEU A 30 -12.94 -1.83 -16.66
C LEU A 30 -13.56 -2.03 -15.27
N GLY A 31 -12.78 -1.74 -14.23
CA GLY A 31 -13.24 -1.86 -12.86
C GLY A 31 -14.39 -0.90 -12.54
N ILE A 32 -14.27 0.37 -12.91
CA ILE A 32 -15.34 1.36 -12.75
C ILE A 32 -16.60 0.96 -13.51
N LEU A 33 -16.46 0.36 -14.70
CA LEU A 33 -17.60 -0.10 -15.50
C LEU A 33 -18.24 -1.36 -14.91
N ILE A 34 -17.44 -2.33 -14.45
CA ILE A 34 -17.93 -3.66 -14.01
C ILE A 34 -18.38 -3.64 -12.55
N SER A 35 -17.70 -2.88 -11.68
CA SER A 35 -17.93 -2.84 -10.24
C SER A 35 -19.41 -2.56 -9.86
N PRO A 36 -20.13 -1.60 -10.48
CA PRO A 36 -21.54 -1.37 -10.16
C PRO A 36 -22.46 -2.57 -10.50
N TYR A 37 -22.15 -3.28 -11.58
CA TYR A 37 -22.94 -4.45 -11.98
C TYR A 37 -22.72 -5.62 -11.02
N VAL A 38 -21.46 -5.89 -10.66
CA VAL A 38 -21.08 -6.91 -9.68
C VAL A 38 -21.66 -6.57 -8.31
N GLY A 39 -21.51 -5.32 -7.85
CA GLY A 39 -22.07 -4.86 -6.58
C GLY A 39 -23.58 -5.02 -6.52
N ARG A 40 -24.30 -4.64 -7.59
CA ARG A 40 -25.75 -4.81 -7.69
C ARG A 40 -26.17 -6.29 -7.74
N PHE A 41 -25.40 -7.14 -8.39
CA PHE A 41 -25.66 -8.58 -8.43
C PHE A 41 -25.47 -9.22 -7.05
N LEU A 42 -24.34 -8.94 -6.39
CA LEU A 42 -24.03 -9.47 -5.06
C LEU A 42 -24.98 -8.95 -3.99
N SER A 43 -25.41 -7.69 -4.07
CA SER A 43 -26.37 -7.12 -3.11
C SER A 43 -27.75 -7.78 -3.17
N LYS A 44 -28.11 -8.44 -4.29
CA LYS A 44 -29.35 -9.24 -4.38
C LYS A 44 -29.24 -10.55 -3.59
N ILE A 45 -28.04 -11.07 -3.38
CA ILE A 45 -27.79 -12.30 -2.62
C ILE A 45 -27.73 -11.98 -1.14
N HIS A 46 -26.89 -11.02 -0.76
CA HIS A 46 -26.75 -10.57 0.62
C HIS A 46 -26.16 -9.14 0.68
N THR A 47 -26.69 -8.31 1.60
CA THR A 47 -26.27 -6.90 1.72
C THR A 47 -25.32 -6.63 2.89
N GLY A 48 -25.00 -7.64 3.70
CA GLY A 48 -24.19 -7.49 4.90
C GLY A 48 -22.70 -7.20 4.65
N LEU A 49 -21.99 -6.87 5.72
CA LEU A 49 -20.55 -6.52 5.75
C LEU A 49 -19.66 -7.59 5.13
N GLY A 50 -19.98 -8.88 5.38
CA GLY A 50 -19.22 -10.00 4.82
C GLY A 50 -19.24 -10.03 3.29
N MET A 51 -20.34 -9.64 2.64
CA MET A 51 -20.40 -9.57 1.20
C MET A 51 -19.58 -8.41 0.62
N LYS A 52 -19.56 -7.25 1.30
CA LYS A 52 -18.66 -6.13 0.95
C LYS A 52 -17.20 -6.57 0.98
N PHE A 53 -16.79 -7.24 2.07
CA PHE A 53 -15.44 -7.79 2.23
C PHE A 53 -15.11 -8.80 1.14
N THR A 54 -16.00 -9.76 0.89
CA THR A 54 -15.80 -10.78 -0.15
C THR A 54 -15.65 -10.16 -1.52
N MET A 55 -16.46 -9.15 -1.85
CA MET A 55 -16.33 -8.41 -3.12
C MET A 55 -14.96 -7.74 -3.23
N ALA A 56 -14.50 -7.05 -2.18
CA ALA A 56 -13.22 -6.36 -2.18
C ALA A 56 -12.04 -7.33 -2.38
N ILE A 57 -12.03 -8.44 -1.66
CA ILE A 57 -10.98 -9.45 -1.77
C ILE A 57 -11.03 -10.18 -3.12
N SER A 58 -12.23 -10.47 -3.63
CA SER A 58 -12.38 -11.09 -4.96
C SER A 58 -11.85 -10.19 -6.08
N PHE A 59 -12.14 -8.89 -6.03
CA PHE A 59 -11.56 -7.92 -6.97
C PHE A 59 -10.03 -7.90 -6.88
N CYS A 60 -9.49 -7.88 -5.66
CA CYS A 60 -8.04 -7.94 -5.44
C CYS A 60 -7.41 -9.15 -6.12
N PHE A 61 -7.94 -10.36 -5.92
CA PHE A 61 -7.41 -11.58 -6.52
C PHE A 61 -7.60 -11.64 -8.03
N VAL A 62 -8.77 -11.26 -8.54
CA VAL A 62 -9.03 -11.24 -9.98
C VAL A 62 -8.08 -10.30 -10.70
N PHE A 63 -7.91 -9.08 -10.20
CA PHE A 63 -7.01 -8.10 -10.80
C PHE A 63 -5.53 -8.49 -10.65
N ALA A 64 -5.15 -9.08 -9.52
CA ALA A 64 -3.80 -9.64 -9.33
C ALA A 64 -3.51 -10.76 -10.35
N TYR A 65 -4.46 -11.67 -10.56
CA TYR A 65 -4.37 -12.71 -11.57
C TYR A 65 -4.29 -12.15 -12.98
N LEU A 66 -5.12 -11.15 -13.32
CA LEU A 66 -5.05 -10.47 -14.61
C LEU A 66 -3.68 -9.82 -14.82
N ALA A 67 -3.15 -9.09 -13.84
CA ALA A 67 -1.81 -8.50 -13.93
C ALA A 67 -0.75 -9.57 -14.25
N GLN A 68 -0.80 -10.70 -13.57
CA GLN A 68 0.11 -11.83 -13.81
C GLN A 68 -0.03 -12.38 -15.25
N LYS A 69 -1.24 -12.52 -15.75
CA LYS A 69 -1.49 -12.94 -17.16
C LYS A 69 -0.92 -11.93 -18.16
N PHE A 70 -0.94 -10.66 -17.81
CA PHE A 70 -0.28 -9.60 -18.59
C PHE A 70 1.24 -9.55 -18.36
N GLY A 71 1.84 -10.47 -17.60
CA GLY A 71 3.27 -10.50 -17.31
C GLY A 71 3.74 -9.34 -16.43
N LEU A 72 2.84 -8.81 -15.60
CA LEU A 72 3.11 -7.81 -14.57
C LEU A 72 3.09 -8.46 -13.18
N ALA A 73 3.71 -7.82 -12.21
CA ALA A 73 3.65 -8.30 -10.83
C ALA A 73 2.20 -8.25 -10.30
N PRO A 74 1.71 -9.30 -9.59
CA PRO A 74 0.34 -9.34 -9.05
C PRO A 74 -0.04 -8.14 -8.19
N ILE A 75 0.94 -7.55 -7.49
CA ILE A 75 0.72 -6.34 -6.67
C ILE A 75 0.19 -5.15 -7.47
N VAL A 76 0.55 -5.03 -8.76
CA VAL A 76 0.03 -3.97 -9.64
C VAL A 76 -1.47 -4.13 -9.86
N GLY A 77 -1.92 -5.37 -10.02
CA GLY A 77 -3.35 -5.69 -10.13
C GLY A 77 -4.10 -5.44 -8.82
N ALA A 78 -3.55 -5.89 -7.69
CA ALA A 78 -4.13 -5.64 -6.38
C ALA A 78 -4.27 -4.14 -6.08
N PHE A 79 -3.26 -3.34 -6.45
CA PHE A 79 -3.30 -1.88 -6.36
C PHE A 79 -4.41 -1.28 -7.25
N ALA A 80 -4.52 -1.73 -8.51
CA ALA A 80 -5.57 -1.30 -9.42
C ALA A 80 -6.97 -1.63 -8.86
N ALA A 81 -7.14 -2.81 -8.26
CA ALA A 81 -8.38 -3.18 -7.60
C ALA A 81 -8.74 -2.24 -6.45
N GLY A 82 -7.76 -1.87 -5.63
CA GLY A 82 -7.94 -0.90 -4.54
C GLY A 82 -8.40 0.48 -5.04
N LEU A 83 -7.86 0.94 -6.16
CA LEU A 83 -8.27 2.22 -6.79
C LEU A 83 -9.69 2.16 -7.36
N VAL A 84 -10.13 0.98 -7.81
CA VAL A 84 -11.49 0.77 -8.37
C VAL A 84 -12.54 0.70 -7.28
N LEU A 85 -12.19 0.19 -6.10
CA LEU A 85 -13.13 -0.02 -4.99
C LEU A 85 -13.43 1.29 -4.26
N ASP A 86 -14.08 2.21 -4.96
CA ASP A 86 -14.60 3.45 -4.39
C ASP A 86 -15.85 3.16 -3.52
N PRO A 87 -16.06 3.86 -2.41
CA PRO A 87 -17.28 3.82 -1.60
C PRO A 87 -18.59 3.91 -2.41
N VAL A 88 -18.58 4.62 -3.53
CA VAL A 88 -19.75 4.74 -4.44
C VAL A 88 -20.23 3.38 -4.97
N HIS A 89 -19.34 2.41 -5.14
CA HIS A 89 -19.68 1.08 -5.63
C HIS A 89 -20.40 0.20 -4.58
N PHE A 90 -20.31 0.59 -3.31
CA PHE A 90 -20.95 -0.10 -2.18
C PHE A 90 -22.31 0.48 -1.78
N LYS A 91 -22.84 1.47 -2.51
CA LYS A 91 -24.14 2.11 -2.23
C LYS A 91 -25.34 1.16 -2.25
N TYR A 92 -25.21 -0.01 -2.84
CA TYR A 92 -26.26 -1.04 -2.88
C TYR A 92 -26.23 -1.98 -1.68
N PHE A 93 -25.21 -1.87 -0.83
CA PHE A 93 -25.07 -2.66 0.39
C PHE A 93 -25.57 -1.85 1.58
N LYS A 94 -26.10 -2.53 2.59
CA LYS A 94 -26.51 -1.87 3.84
C LYS A 94 -25.34 -1.18 4.51
N ASP A 95 -25.59 -0.02 5.06
CA ASP A 95 -24.67 0.61 5.99
C ASP A 95 -24.62 -0.20 7.30
N PRO A 96 -23.55 -0.05 8.12
CA PRO A 96 -23.51 -0.63 9.46
C PRO A 96 -24.77 -0.26 10.24
N GLU A 97 -25.31 -1.20 11.05
CA GLU A 97 -26.52 -0.98 11.83
C GLU A 97 -26.45 0.30 12.67
N ILE A 98 -25.27 0.59 13.23
CA ILE A 98 -25.06 1.79 14.02
C ILE A 98 -25.28 3.09 13.20
N ILE A 99 -24.96 3.09 11.92
CA ILE A 99 -25.21 4.23 11.02
C ILE A 99 -26.70 4.36 10.72
N GLU A 100 -27.39 3.24 10.49
CA GLU A 100 -28.84 3.24 10.26
C GLU A 100 -29.60 3.72 11.52
N ASP A 101 -29.17 3.31 12.70
CA ASP A 101 -29.76 3.74 13.98
C ASP A 101 -29.53 5.23 14.23
N ILE A 102 -28.29 5.72 14.05
CA ILE A 102 -27.98 7.15 14.18
C ILE A 102 -28.78 7.95 13.13
N GLN A 103 -28.96 7.49 11.91
CA GLN A 103 -29.76 8.19 10.90
C GLN A 103 -31.24 8.28 11.27
N ARG A 104 -31.79 7.31 11.99
CA ARG A 104 -33.16 7.37 12.49
C ARG A 104 -33.32 8.46 13.55
N GLU A 105 -32.43 8.47 14.52
CA GLU A 105 -32.45 9.46 15.65
C GLU A 105 -32.20 10.89 15.15
N ILE A 106 -31.33 11.07 14.16
CA ILE A 106 -30.99 12.38 13.61
C ILE A 106 -32.18 13.07 12.92
N ASN A 107 -33.17 12.32 12.46
CA ASN A 107 -34.35 12.89 11.80
C ASN A 107 -35.20 13.74 12.75
N GLU A 108 -35.07 13.56 14.06
CA GLU A 108 -35.78 14.29 15.11
C GLU A 108 -35.02 15.56 15.57
N LEU A 109 -33.78 15.77 15.10
CA LEU A 109 -32.93 16.90 15.49
C LEU A 109 -33.16 18.14 14.63
N ASP A 110 -32.77 19.33 15.17
CA ASP A 110 -32.80 20.57 14.43
C ASP A 110 -31.88 20.54 13.18
N HIS A 111 -32.21 21.31 12.16
CA HIS A 111 -31.57 21.30 10.84
C HIS A 111 -30.02 21.46 10.90
N LYS A 112 -29.53 22.34 11.76
CA LYS A 112 -28.10 22.63 11.89
C LYS A 112 -27.31 21.50 12.53
N THR A 113 -27.86 20.86 13.53
CA THR A 113 -27.29 19.68 14.21
C THR A 113 -27.34 18.47 13.28
N ARG A 114 -28.44 18.29 12.57
CA ARG A 114 -28.61 17.24 11.56
C ARG A 114 -27.56 17.31 10.46
N GLU A 115 -27.28 18.47 9.88
CA GLU A 115 -26.23 18.61 8.84
C GLU A 115 -24.84 18.25 9.35
N ARG A 116 -24.51 18.62 10.58
CA ARG A 116 -23.23 18.24 11.20
C ARG A 116 -23.12 16.72 11.36
N PHE A 117 -24.14 16.06 11.86
CA PHE A 117 -24.14 14.62 12.01
C PHE A 117 -24.09 13.90 10.65
N LEU A 118 -24.83 14.35 9.65
CA LEU A 118 -24.78 13.81 8.30
C LEU A 118 -23.38 13.93 7.68
N SER A 119 -22.66 15.04 7.93
CA SER A 119 -21.29 15.20 7.46
C SER A 119 -20.32 14.22 8.12
N ILE A 120 -20.48 13.95 9.42
CA ILE A 120 -19.69 12.97 10.17
C ILE A 120 -19.97 11.55 9.66
N ILE A 121 -21.24 11.20 9.45
CA ILE A 121 -21.67 9.91 8.91
C ILE A 121 -21.08 9.70 7.51
N HIS A 122 -21.20 10.71 6.63
CA HIS A 122 -20.62 10.65 5.29
C HIS A 122 -19.10 10.46 5.30
N HIS A 123 -18.41 11.05 6.25
CA HIS A 123 -16.96 10.88 6.42
C HIS A 123 -16.62 9.45 6.85
N HIS A 124 -17.33 8.89 7.82
CA HIS A 124 -17.12 7.51 8.31
C HIS A 124 -17.56 6.45 7.29
N SER A 125 -18.62 6.70 6.53
CA SER A 125 -19.08 5.77 5.48
C SER A 125 -18.06 5.61 4.35
N ARG A 126 -17.24 6.62 4.07
CA ARG A 126 -16.20 6.54 3.03
C ARG A 126 -15.03 5.60 3.37
N HIS A 127 -14.67 5.49 4.63
CA HIS A 127 -13.55 4.64 5.08
C HIS A 127 -13.94 3.20 5.42
N HIS A 128 -15.21 2.86 5.26
CA HIS A 128 -15.76 1.57 5.69
C HIS A 128 -15.10 0.35 5.03
N VAL A 129 -14.68 0.45 3.76
CA VAL A 129 -13.98 -0.66 3.07
C VAL A 129 -12.58 -0.87 3.63
N GLU A 130 -11.87 0.22 3.95
CA GLU A 130 -10.55 0.15 4.58
C GLU A 130 -10.65 -0.54 5.95
N ASP A 131 -11.66 -0.19 6.75
CA ASP A 131 -11.90 -0.79 8.06
C ASP A 131 -12.24 -2.28 7.98
N LEU A 132 -12.92 -2.72 6.91
CA LEU A 132 -13.21 -4.13 6.67
C LEU A 132 -11.97 -4.94 6.30
N ILE A 133 -11.05 -4.36 5.53
CA ILE A 133 -9.82 -5.04 5.08
C ILE A 133 -8.74 -5.00 6.15
N ARG A 134 -8.76 -3.99 7.02
CA ARG A 134 -7.73 -3.76 8.05
C ARG A 134 -7.43 -4.98 8.94
N PRO A 135 -8.41 -5.75 9.47
CA PRO A 135 -8.11 -6.94 10.25
C PRO A 135 -7.33 -8.00 9.48
N THR A 136 -7.65 -8.17 8.19
CA THR A 136 -6.93 -9.09 7.30
C THR A 136 -5.49 -8.62 7.09
N ALA A 137 -5.29 -7.33 6.86
CA ALA A 137 -3.95 -6.75 6.74
C ALA A 137 -3.14 -6.91 8.03
N LEU A 138 -3.75 -6.66 9.20
CA LEU A 138 -3.10 -6.84 10.51
C LEU A 138 -2.65 -8.29 10.76
N LEU A 139 -3.32 -9.27 10.17
CA LEU A 139 -2.93 -10.68 10.22
C LEU A 139 -1.86 -11.01 9.17
N LEU A 140 -2.08 -10.63 7.91
CA LEU A 140 -1.24 -11.06 6.79
C LEU A 140 0.11 -10.31 6.72
N VAL A 141 0.15 -9.03 7.11
CA VAL A 141 1.40 -8.24 7.05
C VAL A 141 2.48 -8.79 7.97
N PRO A 142 2.23 -9.12 9.26
CA PRO A 142 3.24 -9.79 10.09
C PRO A 142 3.69 -11.13 9.53
N LEU A 143 2.78 -11.95 9.00
CA LEU A 143 3.12 -13.23 8.37
C LEU A 143 4.06 -13.03 7.17
N PHE A 144 3.79 -12.03 6.34
CA PHE A 144 4.67 -11.67 5.23
C PHE A 144 6.07 -11.27 5.72
N PHE A 145 6.17 -10.43 6.78
CA PHE A 145 7.47 -10.05 7.32
C PHE A 145 8.23 -11.23 7.91
N VAL A 146 7.56 -12.14 8.62
CA VAL A 146 8.17 -13.35 9.17
C VAL A 146 8.67 -14.25 8.04
N THR A 147 7.85 -14.55 7.04
CA THR A 147 8.25 -15.41 5.90
C THR A 147 9.39 -14.79 5.09
N THR A 148 9.36 -13.48 4.88
CA THR A 148 10.46 -12.77 4.21
C THR A 148 11.73 -12.82 5.04
N GLY A 149 11.64 -12.62 6.36
CA GLY A 149 12.79 -12.73 7.27
C GLY A 149 13.40 -14.13 7.29
N MET A 150 12.59 -15.18 7.26
CA MET A 150 13.04 -16.57 7.19
C MET A 150 13.81 -16.89 5.89
N ASN A 151 13.55 -16.17 4.81
CA ASN A 151 14.26 -16.31 3.53
C ASN A 151 15.64 -15.64 3.52
N VAL A 152 15.99 -14.89 4.57
CA VAL A 152 17.29 -14.24 4.70
C VAL A 152 18.32 -15.24 5.23
N LYS A 153 19.43 -15.39 4.53
CA LYS A 153 20.57 -16.18 5.00
C LYS A 153 21.36 -15.36 6.02
N LEU A 154 21.24 -15.70 7.30
CA LEU A 154 21.88 -14.97 8.40
C LEU A 154 23.40 -14.96 8.24
N GLU A 155 24.01 -16.06 7.76
CA GLU A 155 25.44 -16.15 7.49
C GLU A 155 25.90 -15.06 6.51
N THR A 156 25.06 -14.76 5.51
CA THR A 156 25.34 -13.70 4.53
C THR A 156 25.21 -12.32 5.17
N MET A 157 24.23 -12.12 6.05
CA MET A 157 24.06 -10.84 6.77
C MET A 157 25.23 -10.50 7.70
N PHE A 158 25.82 -11.50 8.37
CA PHE A 158 26.95 -11.30 9.27
C PHE A 158 28.29 -11.20 8.54
N ASN A 159 28.33 -11.35 7.22
CA ASN A 159 29.53 -11.10 6.44
C ASN A 159 29.83 -9.59 6.43
N LEU A 160 31.03 -9.21 6.91
CA LEU A 160 31.43 -7.80 7.01
C LEU A 160 31.32 -7.03 5.68
N ASN A 161 31.64 -7.68 4.56
CA ASN A 161 31.52 -7.05 3.25
C ASN A 161 30.06 -6.77 2.87
N VAL A 162 29.16 -7.69 3.18
CA VAL A 162 27.70 -7.53 2.92
C VAL A 162 27.14 -6.44 3.83
N LEU A 163 27.50 -6.46 5.11
CA LEU A 163 27.06 -5.46 6.07
C LEU A 163 27.55 -4.06 5.68
N PHE A 164 28.83 -3.93 5.27
CA PHE A 164 29.37 -2.65 4.81
C PHE A 164 28.64 -2.12 3.58
N LYS A 165 28.37 -2.98 2.56
CA LYS A 165 27.56 -2.62 1.39
C LYS A 165 26.15 -2.20 1.79
N ALA A 166 25.50 -2.93 2.72
CA ALA A 166 24.17 -2.62 3.22
C ALA A 166 24.13 -1.25 3.91
N LEU A 167 25.15 -0.92 4.74
CA LEU A 167 25.24 0.37 5.40
C LEU A 167 25.42 1.52 4.40
N ILE A 168 26.28 1.36 3.39
CA ILE A 168 26.45 2.36 2.32
C ILE A 168 25.14 2.59 1.59
N ILE A 169 24.45 1.53 1.16
CA ILE A 169 23.17 1.65 0.45
C ILE A 169 22.12 2.28 1.36
N THR A 170 22.09 1.92 2.64
CA THR A 170 21.21 2.54 3.64
C THR A 170 21.46 4.04 3.76
N ALA A 171 22.73 4.46 3.88
CA ALA A 171 23.09 5.88 3.96
C ALA A 171 22.67 6.65 2.70
N ILE A 172 22.93 6.11 1.51
CA ILE A 172 22.50 6.70 0.23
C ILE A 172 20.98 6.80 0.16
N ALA A 173 20.28 5.75 0.58
CA ALA A 173 18.81 5.71 0.59
C ALA A 173 18.22 6.77 1.53
N ILE A 174 18.79 6.96 2.72
CA ILE A 174 18.39 8.00 3.68
C ILE A 174 18.65 9.38 3.10
N ILE A 175 19.87 9.64 2.61
CA ILE A 175 20.25 10.95 2.06
C ILE A 175 19.34 11.33 0.90
N GLY A 176 19.11 10.40 -0.05
CA GLY A 176 18.24 10.65 -1.20
C GLY A 176 16.79 10.97 -0.82
N LYS A 177 16.27 10.31 0.23
CA LYS A 177 14.92 10.59 0.72
C LYS A 177 14.83 11.86 1.54
N VAL A 178 15.81 12.12 2.40
CA VAL A 178 15.86 13.38 3.15
C VAL A 178 16.01 14.57 2.22
N ALA A 179 16.77 14.44 1.15
CA ALA A 179 16.92 15.48 0.12
C ALA A 179 15.56 15.80 -0.56
N SER A 180 14.65 14.83 -0.72
CA SER A 180 13.31 15.08 -1.25
C SER A 180 12.48 16.02 -0.36
N GLY A 181 12.76 16.07 0.93
CA GLY A 181 12.13 17.01 1.86
C GLY A 181 12.44 18.48 1.55
N LEU A 182 13.51 18.78 0.80
CA LEU A 182 13.84 20.15 0.38
C LEU A 182 12.72 20.79 -0.47
N VAL A 183 11.94 19.97 -1.15
CA VAL A 183 10.82 20.41 -2.03
C VAL A 183 9.50 20.53 -1.27
N ALA A 184 9.46 20.25 0.03
CA ALA A 184 8.24 20.24 0.85
C ALA A 184 7.59 21.62 1.11
N GLY A 185 8.02 22.66 0.43
CA GLY A 185 7.43 24.01 0.53
C GLY A 185 7.57 24.61 1.93
N LYS A 186 6.44 25.03 2.53
CA LYS A 186 6.38 25.66 3.86
C LYS A 186 6.43 24.67 5.04
N SER A 187 6.32 23.40 4.78
CA SER A 187 6.36 22.35 5.81
C SER A 187 7.78 22.14 6.34
N ASN A 188 7.90 21.53 7.53
CA ASN A 188 9.23 21.16 8.07
C ASN A 188 9.91 20.14 7.15
N LYS A 189 10.90 20.62 6.42
CA LYS A 189 11.64 19.87 5.39
C LYS A 189 12.32 18.62 5.94
N LEU A 190 12.86 18.68 7.15
CA LEU A 190 13.49 17.54 7.81
C LEU A 190 12.45 16.50 8.22
N LEU A 191 11.33 16.92 8.79
CA LEU A 191 10.27 16.02 9.21
C LEU A 191 9.69 15.27 8.00
N VAL A 192 9.39 15.98 6.91
CA VAL A 192 8.90 15.39 5.67
C VAL A 192 9.96 14.45 5.08
N GLY A 193 11.22 14.90 4.99
CA GLY A 193 12.29 14.09 4.42
C GLY A 193 12.52 12.79 5.18
N PHE A 194 12.65 12.85 6.51
CA PHE A 194 12.81 11.64 7.33
C PHE A 194 11.53 10.78 7.36
N GLY A 195 10.34 11.37 7.32
CA GLY A 195 9.07 10.63 7.22
C GLY A 195 8.96 9.79 5.94
N MET A 196 9.69 10.16 4.89
CA MET A 196 9.72 9.42 3.61
C MET A 196 10.83 8.36 3.52
N VAL A 197 11.70 8.24 4.54
CA VAL A 197 12.83 7.29 4.55
C VAL A 197 12.40 5.82 4.59
N PRO A 198 11.40 5.41 5.40
CA PRO A 198 11.03 4.00 5.49
C PRO A 198 10.69 3.40 4.13
N ARG A 199 11.27 2.25 3.85
CA ARG A 199 11.02 1.52 2.60
C ARG A 199 9.88 0.53 2.71
N GLY A 200 9.49 0.08 3.93
CA GLY A 200 8.38 -0.80 4.26
C GLY A 200 8.34 -2.11 3.48
N GLU A 201 7.12 -2.64 3.37
CA GLU A 201 6.84 -3.91 2.70
C GLU A 201 7.12 -3.89 1.20
N VAL A 202 6.95 -2.77 0.52
CA VAL A 202 7.11 -2.68 -0.95
C VAL A 202 8.53 -3.03 -1.38
N GLY A 203 9.55 -2.54 -0.66
CA GLY A 203 10.95 -2.89 -0.92
C GLY A 203 11.22 -4.37 -0.76
N LEU A 204 10.64 -4.99 0.26
CA LEU A 204 10.75 -6.44 0.52
C LEU A 204 10.02 -7.27 -0.52
N ILE A 205 8.82 -6.86 -0.95
CA ILE A 205 8.06 -7.54 -2.02
C ILE A 205 8.89 -7.60 -3.30
N PHE A 206 9.47 -6.48 -3.73
CA PHE A 206 10.31 -6.47 -4.92
C PHE A 206 11.58 -7.32 -4.76
N ALA A 207 12.20 -7.30 -3.59
CA ALA A 207 13.36 -8.15 -3.29
C ALA A 207 12.97 -9.64 -3.34
N THR A 208 11.85 -10.03 -2.72
CA THR A 208 11.36 -11.41 -2.72
C THR A 208 11.05 -11.89 -4.14
N ILE A 209 10.30 -11.11 -4.92
CA ILE A 209 10.01 -11.43 -6.32
C ILE A 209 11.29 -11.54 -7.14
N GLY A 210 12.24 -10.62 -6.94
CA GLY A 210 13.53 -10.66 -7.63
C GLY A 210 14.34 -11.91 -7.31
N LYS A 211 14.27 -12.38 -6.07
CA LYS A 211 14.92 -13.64 -5.63
C LYS A 211 14.21 -14.85 -6.21
N GLU A 212 12.88 -14.93 -6.15
CA GLU A 212 12.09 -16.02 -6.72
C GLU A 212 12.32 -16.19 -8.23
N LEU A 213 12.50 -15.07 -8.93
CA LEU A 213 12.80 -15.03 -10.35
C LEU A 213 14.30 -15.24 -10.67
N ASN A 214 15.15 -15.50 -9.67
CA ASN A 214 16.61 -15.62 -9.79
C ASN A 214 17.31 -14.43 -10.47
N VAL A 215 16.71 -13.22 -10.36
CA VAL A 215 17.29 -11.96 -10.90
C VAL A 215 18.30 -11.36 -9.94
N ILE A 216 18.11 -11.57 -8.63
CA ILE A 216 19.01 -11.11 -7.59
C ILE A 216 19.60 -12.27 -6.81
N SER A 217 20.86 -12.15 -6.44
CA SER A 217 21.57 -13.14 -5.61
C SER A 217 21.11 -13.09 -4.16
N ASP A 218 21.39 -14.16 -3.38
CA ASP A 218 21.16 -14.18 -1.94
C ASP A 218 21.89 -13.04 -1.20
N GLU A 219 23.08 -12.67 -1.68
CA GLU A 219 23.84 -11.54 -1.14
C GLU A 219 23.09 -10.22 -1.32
N LEU A 220 22.65 -9.94 -2.55
CA LEU A 220 21.90 -8.71 -2.86
C LEU A 220 20.57 -8.67 -2.15
N PHE A 221 19.86 -9.80 -2.04
CA PHE A 221 18.65 -9.93 -1.25
C PHE A 221 18.89 -9.55 0.21
N SER A 222 19.94 -10.10 0.84
CA SER A 222 20.32 -9.79 2.23
C SER A 222 20.67 -8.32 2.42
N ILE A 223 21.37 -7.71 1.47
CA ILE A 223 21.68 -6.27 1.49
C ILE A 223 20.39 -5.44 1.47
N ILE A 224 19.46 -5.74 0.58
CA ILE A 224 18.19 -5.00 0.45
C ILE A 224 17.36 -5.16 1.72
N VAL A 225 17.22 -6.38 2.26
CA VAL A 225 16.44 -6.62 3.49
C VAL A 225 17.06 -5.86 4.67
N THR A 226 18.39 -5.91 4.82
CA THR A 226 19.11 -5.16 5.86
C THR A 226 18.85 -3.65 5.74
N MET A 227 18.93 -3.10 4.53
CA MET A 227 18.62 -1.68 4.27
C MET A 227 17.18 -1.33 4.66
N VAL A 228 16.21 -2.17 4.30
CA VAL A 228 14.79 -1.95 4.64
C VAL A 228 14.58 -1.98 6.16
N ILE A 229 15.17 -2.96 6.85
CA ILE A 229 15.09 -3.06 8.32
C ILE A 229 15.71 -1.81 8.97
N LEU A 230 16.91 -1.44 8.59
CA LEU A 230 17.60 -0.27 9.17
C LEU A 230 16.81 1.03 8.93
N THR A 231 16.34 1.27 7.72
CA THR A 231 15.55 2.47 7.40
C THR A 231 14.24 2.51 8.17
N THR A 232 13.58 1.38 8.35
CA THR A 232 12.29 1.29 9.05
C THR A 232 12.46 1.45 10.57
N LEU A 233 13.51 0.88 11.17
CA LEU A 233 13.77 0.98 12.60
C LEU A 233 14.35 2.35 13.01
N LEU A 234 15.24 2.94 12.20
CA LEU A 234 15.87 4.20 12.54
C LEU A 234 14.92 5.39 12.40
N THR A 235 13.98 5.35 11.46
CA THR A 235 13.12 6.50 11.18
C THR A 235 12.25 6.94 12.35
N PRO A 236 11.49 6.07 13.06
CA PRO A 236 10.69 6.50 14.22
C PRO A 236 11.54 7.13 15.31
N LEU A 237 12.75 6.61 15.56
CA LEU A 237 13.69 7.15 16.55
C LEU A 237 14.13 8.57 16.18
N ILE A 238 14.50 8.77 14.92
CA ILE A 238 14.93 10.09 14.41
C ILE A 238 13.76 11.07 14.41
N LEU A 239 12.57 10.64 13.97
CA LEU A 239 11.37 11.50 13.94
C LEU A 239 10.95 11.93 15.35
N SER A 240 10.95 11.03 16.32
CA SER A 240 10.62 11.39 17.71
C SER A 240 11.59 12.42 18.27
N PHE A 241 12.88 12.30 17.97
CA PHE A 241 13.89 13.28 18.36
C PHE A 241 13.68 14.65 17.69
N ILE A 242 13.36 14.67 16.38
CA ILE A 242 13.07 15.92 15.65
C ILE A 242 11.84 16.61 16.20
N LEU A 243 10.77 15.87 16.49
CA LEU A 243 9.51 16.41 17.03
C LEU A 243 9.73 17.01 18.43
N LYS A 244 10.39 16.27 19.34
CA LYS A 244 10.70 16.78 20.68
C LYS A 244 11.50 18.09 20.64
N LYS A 245 12.48 18.18 19.76
CA LYS A 245 13.27 19.41 19.57
C LYS A 245 12.46 20.57 18.98
N GLN A 246 11.37 20.29 18.26
CA GLN A 246 10.45 21.33 17.80
C GLN A 246 9.54 21.85 18.90
N GLU A 247 9.01 20.98 19.74
CA GLU A 247 8.20 21.36 20.90
C GLU A 247 8.99 22.29 21.84
N GLU A 248 10.26 21.95 22.13
CA GLU A 248 11.15 22.78 22.95
C GLU A 248 11.45 24.19 22.39
N LYS A 249 11.25 24.39 21.07
CA LYS A 249 11.46 25.71 20.42
C LYS A 249 10.21 26.54 20.34
N THR A 250 9.04 25.98 20.63
CA THR A 250 7.73 26.64 20.50
C THR A 250 7.24 27.14 21.87
N PHE A 251 7.89 26.72 22.94
CA PHE A 251 7.78 27.24 24.31
C PHE A 251 8.94 28.23 24.59
#